data_b5519ca60430508d69eb49ee2dd8a793
#
_entry.id   b5519ca60430508d69eb49ee2dd8a793
#
_cell.length_a   1.000
_cell.length_b   1.000
_cell.length_c   1.000
_cell.angle_alpha   90.00
_cell.angle_beta   90.00
_cell.angle_gamma   90.00
#
_symmetry.space_group_name_H-M   'P 1'
#
loop_
_entity.id
_entity.type
_entity.pdbx_description
1 polymer ?
#
loop_
_entity_poly.entity_id
_entity_poly.type
_entity_poly.pdbx_seq_one_letter_code
_entity_poly.pdbx_strand_id
1 'polypeptide(L)'
;ALLPQPPLPQGFLFHTQYKHHFHKYVSCNKFSNFAGLLAKYESDVKAEYNEINADFQYPATIVRQELQKAFVSWRSFEDLIMGISASLYNGSYIDQYKLTKLLISNAYRNNSIQMETISVSNINAPTTAELENITAKLRELYLNFQEPSDDYNAWKKVGGYGRAIETWTPAEDIVVFINTKMASWLSVKVLANAFNISEASLMGRVYTTKSFDVYDGDGTKIFDGSKIVAQICDKRWFKIRTKDMFMDEFYNANNRSWQQYLNVIKAFNYSLFANAYMLVGAIPTVNITSASFVETSPTVVDEEEITLHLVTVPFNATSTVTFTSSATG
;
A
#
# COMPACT_ATOMS: atom_id res chain seq x y z
N ALA A 1 -14.60 -7.21 -2.55
CA ALA A 1 -15.32 -6.54 -1.49
C ALA A 1 -14.29 -6.01 -0.50
N LEU A 2 -14.20 -4.70 -0.39
CA LEU A 2 -13.50 -4.04 0.71
C LEU A 2 -13.99 -4.68 2.01
N LEU A 3 -13.12 -4.85 3.00
CA LEU A 3 -13.57 -5.12 4.37
C LEU A 3 -14.78 -4.22 4.63
N PRO A 4 -15.86 -4.72 5.25
CA PRO A 4 -16.85 -3.81 5.78
C PRO A 4 -16.09 -2.85 6.67
N GLN A 5 -16.00 -1.60 6.22
CA GLN A 5 -15.52 -0.52 7.06
C GLN A 5 -16.43 -0.52 8.28
N PRO A 6 -15.92 -0.41 9.51
CA PRO A 6 -16.81 -0.13 10.64
C PRO A 6 -17.69 1.06 10.21
N PRO A 7 -19.01 1.01 10.46
CA PRO A 7 -19.88 2.09 10.05
C PRO A 7 -19.32 3.38 10.61
N LEU A 8 -18.82 4.24 9.70
CA LEU A 8 -18.42 5.60 10.05
C LEU A 8 -19.66 6.28 10.60
N PRO A 9 -19.59 7.03 11.70
CA PRO A 9 -20.72 7.83 12.17
C PRO A 9 -21.21 8.65 10.98
N GLN A 10 -22.50 8.53 10.67
CA GLN A 10 -23.14 9.25 9.57
C GLN A 10 -23.11 10.74 9.87
N GLY A 11 -22.10 11.41 9.37
CA GLY A 11 -21.91 12.85 9.50
C GLY A 11 -20.96 13.35 8.44
N PHE A 12 -21.50 13.90 7.37
CA PHE A 12 -20.80 14.70 6.36
C PHE A 12 -19.59 14.06 5.68
N LEU A 13 -19.84 13.08 4.82
CA LEU A 13 -18.90 12.61 3.81
C LEU A 13 -18.74 13.65 2.71
N PHE A 14 -17.85 14.61 2.89
CA PHE A 14 -17.31 15.31 1.73
C PHE A 14 -16.37 14.34 1.00
N HIS A 15 -16.85 13.72 -0.06
CA HIS A 15 -16.02 12.93 -0.98
C HIS A 15 -15.08 13.87 -1.70
N THR A 16 -13.91 14.15 -1.10
CA THR A 16 -12.84 14.84 -1.80
C THR A 16 -11.91 13.78 -2.36
N GLN A 17 -12.01 13.53 -3.65
CA GLN A 17 -11.08 12.66 -4.38
C GLN A 17 -9.84 13.46 -4.76
N TYR A 18 -8.67 12.89 -4.53
CA TYR A 18 -7.41 13.40 -5.07
C TYR A 18 -7.05 12.62 -6.32
N LYS A 19 -6.98 13.32 -7.45
CA LYS A 19 -6.56 12.74 -8.71
C LYS A 19 -5.03 12.81 -8.82
N HIS A 20 -4.41 11.66 -9.03
CA HIS A 20 -2.99 11.56 -9.34
C HIS A 20 -2.83 11.20 -10.82
N HIS A 21 -2.12 12.03 -11.57
CA HIS A 21 -1.82 11.81 -12.98
C HIS A 21 -0.44 11.16 -13.11
N PHE A 22 -0.37 10.09 -13.88
CA PHE A 22 0.86 9.51 -14.36
C PHE A 22 0.99 9.81 -15.86
N HIS A 23 2.10 10.45 -16.23
CA HIS A 23 2.43 10.71 -17.61
C HIS A 23 3.42 9.64 -18.06
N LYS A 24 3.03 8.85 -19.06
CA LYS A 24 3.93 7.91 -19.70
C LYS A 24 5.06 8.70 -20.37
N TYR A 25 6.29 8.19 -20.32
CA TYR A 25 7.39 8.82 -21.00
C TYR A 25 7.14 8.87 -22.51
N VAL A 26 7.65 9.91 -23.16
CA VAL A 26 7.58 10.07 -24.61
C VAL A 26 8.82 9.41 -25.20
N SER A 27 8.63 8.38 -26.05
CA SER A 27 9.74 7.77 -26.77
C SER A 27 10.31 8.75 -27.79
N CYS A 28 11.65 8.80 -27.90
CA CYS A 28 12.30 9.64 -28.90
C CYS A 28 12.06 9.07 -30.33
N ASN A 29 11.75 9.95 -31.25
CA ASN A 29 11.73 9.62 -32.67
C ASN A 29 13.09 9.99 -33.29
N LYS A 30 13.60 9.17 -34.21
CA LYS A 30 14.74 9.60 -35.03
C LYS A 30 14.41 10.86 -35.78
N PHE A 31 15.31 11.85 -35.70
CA PHE A 31 15.16 13.06 -36.54
C PHE A 31 15.16 12.66 -38.01
N SER A 32 14.08 12.91 -38.71
CA SER A 32 13.97 12.76 -40.16
C SER A 32 13.58 14.10 -40.76
N ASN A 33 14.29 14.52 -41.79
CA ASN A 33 14.00 15.78 -42.50
C ASN A 33 12.56 15.75 -42.99
N PHE A 34 11.76 16.70 -42.52
CA PHE A 34 10.36 16.99 -42.96
C PHE A 34 9.29 15.95 -42.63
N ALA A 35 9.59 14.76 -42.15
CA ALA A 35 8.57 13.83 -41.75
C ALA A 35 8.07 14.17 -40.32
N GLY A 36 6.83 14.57 -40.18
CA GLY A 36 6.17 14.79 -38.89
C GLY A 36 6.31 16.17 -38.25
N LEU A 37 6.78 17.20 -39.01
CA LEU A 37 6.95 18.57 -38.50
C LEU A 37 5.66 19.16 -37.89
N LEU A 38 4.49 18.75 -38.34
CA LEU A 38 3.17 19.18 -37.87
C LEU A 38 2.35 18.00 -37.32
N ALA A 39 2.98 16.85 -37.04
CA ALA A 39 2.27 15.71 -36.48
C ALA A 39 1.79 16.03 -35.08
N LYS A 40 0.53 15.68 -34.79
CA LYS A 40 -0.02 15.78 -33.43
C LYS A 40 0.46 14.60 -32.59
N TYR A 41 1.19 14.88 -31.53
CA TYR A 41 1.61 13.90 -30.54
C TYR A 41 0.74 14.05 -29.30
N GLU A 42 -0.08 13.05 -29.02
CA GLU A 42 -0.90 13.03 -27.82
C GLU A 42 -0.15 12.38 -26.66
N SER A 43 -0.18 13.02 -25.51
CA SER A 43 0.40 12.47 -24.28
C SER A 43 -0.50 11.35 -23.76
N ASP A 44 0.08 10.17 -23.53
CA ASP A 44 -0.62 9.06 -22.86
C ASP A 44 -0.60 9.30 -21.34
N VAL A 45 -1.75 9.68 -20.81
CA VAL A 45 -1.92 10.02 -19.39
C VAL A 45 -2.81 9.00 -18.73
N LYS A 46 -2.32 8.38 -17.67
CA LYS A 46 -3.10 7.52 -16.79
C LYS A 46 -3.40 8.26 -15.48
N ALA A 47 -4.51 7.92 -14.83
CA ALA A 47 -4.90 8.55 -13.59
C ALA A 47 -5.37 7.53 -12.57
N GLU A 48 -4.97 7.71 -11.32
CA GLU A 48 -5.54 7.04 -10.16
C GLU A 48 -6.25 8.06 -9.27
N TYR A 49 -7.33 7.64 -8.64
CA TYR A 49 -8.10 8.47 -7.73
C TYR A 49 -7.88 7.96 -6.30
N ASN A 50 -7.52 8.89 -5.43
CA ASN A 50 -7.30 8.61 -4.01
C ASN A 50 -8.41 9.26 -3.21
N GLU A 51 -9.07 8.48 -2.34
CA GLU A 51 -10.19 8.94 -1.53
C GLU A 51 -9.75 9.21 -0.09
N ILE A 52 -10.44 10.16 0.55
CA ILE A 52 -10.34 10.34 2.00
C ILE A 52 -11.11 9.20 2.63
N ASN A 53 -10.44 8.37 3.41
CA ASN A 53 -10.98 7.17 4.01
C ASN A 53 -10.72 7.05 5.51
N ALA A 54 -10.19 8.10 6.13
CA ALA A 54 -9.93 8.15 7.56
C ALA A 54 -10.37 9.50 8.13
N ASP A 55 -11.38 9.46 8.98
CA ASP A 55 -11.88 10.60 9.76
C ASP A 55 -11.96 10.13 11.22
N PHE A 56 -11.01 10.62 12.02
CA PHE A 56 -10.82 10.18 13.40
C PHE A 56 -10.95 11.34 14.36
N GLN A 57 -11.55 11.06 15.48
CA GLN A 57 -11.65 11.97 16.60
C GLN A 57 -11.03 11.32 17.84
N TYR A 58 -10.05 11.99 18.43
CA TYR A 58 -9.36 11.55 19.64
C TYR A 58 -9.87 12.41 20.81
N PRO A 59 -10.70 11.87 21.72
CA PRO A 59 -11.26 12.61 22.85
C PRO A 59 -10.31 12.58 24.06
N ALA A 60 -10.23 13.68 24.77
CA ALA A 60 -9.69 13.76 26.13
C ALA A 60 -10.62 14.56 27.02
N THR A 61 -10.79 14.14 28.27
CA THR A 61 -11.62 14.83 29.24
C THR A 61 -10.76 15.28 30.42
N ILE A 62 -10.78 16.55 30.73
CA ILE A 62 -10.05 17.16 31.84
C ILE A 62 -11.06 17.54 32.92
N VAL A 63 -11.07 16.77 34.01
CA VAL A 63 -11.98 17.03 35.12
C VAL A 63 -11.45 18.16 35.99
N ARG A 64 -12.33 19.10 36.36
CA ARG A 64 -11.96 20.28 37.16
C ARG A 64 -11.21 19.93 38.47
N GLN A 65 -11.60 18.83 39.11
CA GLN A 65 -10.95 18.38 40.35
C GLN A 65 -9.49 17.94 40.13
N GLU A 66 -9.20 17.29 39.01
CA GLU A 66 -7.83 16.91 38.64
C GLU A 66 -6.99 18.15 38.31
N LEU A 67 -7.58 19.10 37.61
CA LEU A 67 -6.94 20.39 37.36
C LEU A 67 -6.58 21.12 38.66
N GLN A 68 -7.48 21.15 39.63
CA GLN A 68 -7.25 21.76 40.96
C GLN A 68 -6.13 21.06 41.72
N LYS A 69 -6.03 19.72 41.63
CA LYS A 69 -4.95 18.96 42.27
C LYS A 69 -3.59 19.20 41.57
N ALA A 70 -3.59 19.34 40.23
CA ALA A 70 -2.38 19.63 39.47
C ALA A 70 -1.87 21.07 39.71
N PHE A 71 -2.71 21.97 40.20
CA PHE A 71 -2.40 23.39 40.46
C PHE A 71 -1.56 23.59 41.75
N VAL A 72 -0.61 22.71 42.04
CA VAL A 72 0.37 22.85 43.11
C VAL A 72 1.45 23.87 42.71
N SER A 73 1.79 23.93 41.42
CA SER A 73 2.66 24.93 40.82
C SER A 73 2.22 25.17 39.37
N TRP A 74 2.58 26.35 38.83
CA TRP A 74 2.34 26.68 37.43
C TRP A 74 2.94 25.64 36.47
N ARG A 75 4.15 25.22 36.79
CA ARG A 75 4.85 24.17 35.98
C ARG A 75 4.11 22.83 35.95
N SER A 76 3.57 22.39 37.08
CA SER A 76 2.79 21.13 37.13
C SER A 76 1.52 21.23 36.30
N PHE A 77 0.90 22.40 36.21
CA PHE A 77 -0.27 22.65 35.38
C PHE A 77 0.09 22.59 33.87
N GLU A 78 1.17 23.27 33.47
CA GLU A 78 1.66 23.23 32.10
C GLU A 78 2.02 21.79 31.66
N ASP A 79 2.73 21.05 32.52
CA ASP A 79 3.11 19.67 32.29
C ASP A 79 1.86 18.78 32.08
N LEU A 80 0.79 18.97 32.86
CA LEU A 80 -0.46 18.25 32.69
C LEU A 80 -1.11 18.53 31.32
N ILE A 81 -1.26 19.80 30.95
CA ILE A 81 -1.90 20.19 29.68
C ILE A 81 -1.07 19.71 28.49
N MET A 82 0.26 19.86 28.53
CA MET A 82 1.14 19.35 27.49
C MET A 82 1.08 17.83 27.40
N GLY A 83 1.02 17.12 28.55
CA GLY A 83 0.89 15.67 28.59
C GLY A 83 -0.40 15.16 27.95
N ILE A 84 -1.53 15.84 28.20
CA ILE A 84 -2.83 15.51 27.59
C ILE A 84 -2.77 15.73 26.07
N SER A 85 -2.28 16.89 25.64
CA SER A 85 -2.14 17.19 24.21
C SER A 85 -1.21 16.16 23.52
N ALA A 86 -0.07 15.86 24.12
CA ALA A 86 0.85 14.84 23.62
C ALA A 86 0.19 13.47 23.49
N SER A 87 -0.69 13.09 24.43
CA SER A 87 -1.38 11.81 24.39
C SER A 87 -2.34 11.70 23.19
N LEU A 88 -3.04 12.79 22.84
CA LEU A 88 -3.91 12.83 21.66
C LEU A 88 -3.12 12.67 20.36
N TYR A 89 -2.00 13.37 20.22
CA TYR A 89 -1.12 13.21 19.06
C TYR A 89 -0.51 11.83 18.98
N ASN A 90 -0.08 11.25 20.11
CA ASN A 90 0.47 9.90 20.15
C ASN A 90 -0.59 8.86 19.71
N GLY A 91 -1.85 9.04 20.11
CA GLY A 91 -2.96 8.22 19.62
C GLY A 91 -3.06 8.25 18.09
N SER A 92 -3.01 9.45 17.50
CA SER A 92 -3.05 9.64 16.05
C SER A 92 -1.84 8.98 15.34
N TYR A 93 -0.64 9.03 15.91
CA TYR A 93 0.55 8.38 15.33
C TYR A 93 0.46 6.86 15.39
N ILE A 94 -0.04 6.31 16.49
CA ILE A 94 -0.25 4.86 16.63
C ILE A 94 -1.24 4.35 15.57
N ASP A 95 -2.35 5.06 15.38
CA ASP A 95 -3.34 4.66 14.38
C ASP A 95 -2.83 4.86 12.95
N GLN A 96 -2.06 5.90 12.68
CA GLN A 96 -1.37 6.06 11.40
C GLN A 96 -0.44 4.87 11.11
N TYR A 97 0.31 4.38 12.09
CA TYR A 97 1.14 3.19 11.93
C TYR A 97 0.30 1.93 11.63
N LYS A 98 -0.80 1.72 12.38
CA LYS A 98 -1.71 0.59 12.13
C LYS A 98 -2.32 0.64 10.73
N LEU A 99 -2.76 1.82 10.28
CA LEU A 99 -3.34 2.02 8.95
C LEU A 99 -2.30 1.84 7.84
N THR A 100 -1.06 2.25 8.05
CA THR A 100 0.03 1.99 7.09
C THR A 100 0.25 0.48 6.92
N LYS A 101 0.23 -0.29 8.01
CA LYS A 101 0.26 -1.76 7.92
C LYS A 101 -0.95 -2.32 7.18
N LEU A 102 -2.14 -1.75 7.43
CA LEU A 102 -3.36 -2.16 6.77
C LEU A 102 -3.28 -1.98 5.25
N LEU A 103 -2.60 -0.94 4.75
CA LEU A 103 -2.37 -0.76 3.30
C LEU A 103 -1.60 -1.94 2.71
N ILE A 104 -0.53 -2.39 3.36
CA ILE A 104 0.25 -3.56 2.94
C ILE A 104 -0.64 -4.81 2.90
N SER A 105 -1.39 -5.03 3.97
CA SER A 105 -2.27 -6.18 4.12
C SER A 105 -3.42 -6.17 3.10
N ASN A 106 -3.99 -5.00 2.82
CA ASN A 106 -5.03 -4.84 1.80
C ASN A 106 -4.49 -5.06 0.39
N ALA A 107 -3.29 -4.58 0.08
CA ALA A 107 -2.65 -4.81 -1.21
C ALA A 107 -2.40 -6.31 -1.46
N TYR A 108 -1.97 -7.05 -0.41
CA TYR A 108 -1.88 -8.50 -0.47
C TYR A 108 -3.24 -9.15 -0.69
N ARG A 109 -4.22 -8.88 0.18
CA ARG A 109 -5.55 -9.49 0.15
C ARG A 109 -6.25 -9.28 -1.19
N ASN A 110 -6.15 -8.08 -1.74
CA ASN A 110 -6.78 -7.71 -3.00
C ASN A 110 -5.96 -8.13 -4.22
N ASN A 111 -4.81 -8.79 -4.04
CA ASN A 111 -3.89 -9.13 -5.13
C ASN A 111 -3.56 -7.91 -6.04
N SER A 112 -3.48 -6.73 -5.45
CA SER A 112 -3.25 -5.46 -6.15
C SER A 112 -1.79 -4.99 -6.11
N ILE A 113 -0.87 -5.90 -5.85
CA ILE A 113 0.58 -5.73 -5.87
C ILE A 113 1.21 -6.94 -6.56
N GLN A 114 2.36 -6.77 -7.18
CA GLN A 114 3.10 -7.90 -7.74
C GLN A 114 3.61 -8.80 -6.61
N MET A 115 3.46 -10.10 -6.76
CA MET A 115 3.81 -11.07 -5.73
C MET A 115 4.50 -12.28 -6.30
N GLU A 116 5.39 -12.86 -5.50
CA GLU A 116 6.02 -14.14 -5.76
C GLU A 116 5.99 -15.02 -4.51
N THR A 117 5.74 -16.29 -4.71
CA THR A 117 5.79 -17.27 -3.62
C THR A 117 7.22 -17.64 -3.30
N ILE A 118 7.59 -17.54 -2.03
CA ILE A 118 8.88 -17.99 -1.54
C ILE A 118 8.64 -19.07 -0.48
N SER A 119 9.36 -20.18 -0.60
CA SER A 119 9.25 -21.26 0.35
C SER A 119 9.90 -20.86 1.68
N VAL A 120 9.10 -20.71 2.71
CA VAL A 120 9.53 -20.51 4.09
C VAL A 120 8.76 -21.50 4.94
N SER A 121 9.45 -22.53 5.43
CA SER A 121 8.83 -23.60 6.22
C SER A 121 8.28 -23.08 7.54
N ASN A 122 9.02 -22.19 8.20
CA ASN A 122 8.59 -21.55 9.43
C ASN A 122 9.18 -20.13 9.53
N ILE A 123 8.32 -19.11 9.46
CA ILE A 123 8.72 -17.71 9.58
C ILE A 123 9.38 -17.36 10.93
N ASN A 124 9.16 -18.17 11.96
CA ASN A 124 9.72 -17.95 13.29
C ASN A 124 11.11 -18.62 13.47
N ALA A 125 11.46 -19.56 12.58
CA ALA A 125 12.71 -20.30 12.61
C ALA A 125 13.08 -20.71 11.16
N PRO A 126 13.43 -19.74 10.28
CA PRO A 126 13.81 -20.03 8.92
C PRO A 126 15.17 -20.73 8.86
N THR A 127 15.37 -21.57 7.86
CA THR A 127 16.66 -22.19 7.59
C THR A 127 17.62 -21.20 6.92
N THR A 128 18.93 -21.47 6.99
CA THR A 128 19.94 -20.63 6.33
C THR A 128 19.69 -20.51 4.83
N ALA A 129 19.34 -21.62 4.17
CA ALA A 129 19.03 -21.62 2.74
C ALA A 129 17.81 -20.76 2.38
N GLU A 130 16.75 -20.77 3.22
CA GLU A 130 15.58 -19.89 3.04
C GLU A 130 15.96 -18.42 3.19
N LEU A 131 16.81 -18.08 4.17
CA LEU A 131 17.31 -16.71 4.36
C LEU A 131 18.17 -16.24 3.18
N GLU A 132 19.03 -17.09 2.65
CA GLU A 132 19.84 -16.81 1.46
C GLU A 132 18.96 -16.56 0.24
N ASN A 133 17.91 -17.37 0.03
CA ASN A 133 16.96 -17.19 -1.07
C ASN A 133 16.18 -15.88 -0.93
N ILE A 134 15.70 -15.54 0.26
CA ILE A 134 15.02 -14.27 0.52
C ILE A 134 15.94 -13.10 0.24
N THR A 135 17.19 -13.17 0.70
CA THR A 135 18.19 -12.11 0.51
C THR A 135 18.56 -11.95 -0.96
N ALA A 136 18.78 -13.06 -1.67
CA ALA A 136 19.08 -13.05 -3.10
C ALA A 136 17.92 -12.43 -3.91
N LYS A 137 16.66 -12.79 -3.57
CA LYS A 137 15.49 -12.25 -4.25
C LYS A 137 15.25 -10.78 -3.94
N LEU A 138 15.44 -10.35 -2.71
CA LEU A 138 15.35 -8.92 -2.35
C LEU A 138 16.44 -8.10 -3.07
N ARG A 139 17.65 -8.65 -3.23
CA ARG A 139 18.71 -8.01 -4.01
C ARG A 139 18.39 -7.91 -5.49
N GLU A 140 17.89 -8.98 -6.08
CA GLU A 140 17.42 -8.99 -7.47
C GLU A 140 16.38 -7.89 -7.71
N LEU A 141 15.33 -7.85 -6.87
CA LEU A 141 14.27 -6.84 -6.96
C LEU A 141 14.81 -5.41 -6.75
N TYR A 142 15.75 -5.22 -5.83
CA TYR A 142 16.39 -3.93 -5.60
C TYR A 142 17.13 -3.41 -6.84
N LEU A 143 17.83 -4.29 -7.55
CA LEU A 143 18.53 -3.92 -8.79
C LEU A 143 17.54 -3.68 -9.93
N ASN A 144 16.58 -4.57 -10.10
CA ASN A 144 15.60 -4.48 -11.17
C ASN A 144 14.66 -3.26 -11.04
N PHE A 145 14.37 -2.78 -9.81
CA PHE A 145 13.58 -1.57 -9.62
C PHE A 145 14.23 -0.30 -10.16
N GLN A 146 15.55 -0.31 -10.33
CA GLN A 146 16.32 0.82 -10.83
C GLN A 146 16.28 0.93 -12.36
N GLU A 147 15.83 -0.13 -13.03
CA GLU A 147 15.65 -0.16 -14.49
C GLU A 147 14.18 0.05 -14.88
N PRO A 148 13.89 0.78 -15.97
CA PRO A 148 12.54 0.93 -16.49
C PRO A 148 11.91 -0.43 -16.85
N SER A 149 10.82 -0.80 -16.17
CA SER A 149 10.07 -2.03 -16.43
C SER A 149 8.59 -1.84 -16.09
N ASP A 150 7.73 -2.64 -16.71
CA ASP A 150 6.31 -2.72 -16.38
C ASP A 150 5.97 -3.89 -15.43
N ASP A 151 6.97 -4.65 -15.00
CA ASP A 151 6.77 -5.87 -14.20
C ASP A 151 6.55 -5.61 -12.70
N TYR A 152 6.96 -4.44 -12.21
CA TYR A 152 7.03 -4.14 -10.77
C TYR A 152 5.96 -3.18 -10.27
N ASN A 153 5.17 -2.58 -11.16
CA ASN A 153 4.01 -1.79 -10.76
C ASN A 153 2.73 -2.62 -10.82
N ALA A 154 1.69 -2.14 -10.13
CA ALA A 154 0.41 -2.84 -10.08
C ALA A 154 -0.51 -2.51 -11.25
N TRP A 155 -0.20 -1.51 -12.07
CA TRP A 155 -1.11 -1.02 -13.11
C TRP A 155 -1.42 -2.07 -14.17
N LYS A 156 -0.41 -2.84 -14.60
CA LYS A 156 -0.57 -3.97 -15.53
C LYS A 156 -1.56 -5.02 -14.99
N LYS A 157 -1.53 -5.26 -13.69
CA LYS A 157 -2.33 -6.27 -13.00
C LYS A 157 -3.76 -5.83 -12.72
N VAL A 158 -4.00 -4.55 -12.44
CA VAL A 158 -5.33 -4.00 -12.08
C VAL A 158 -5.90 -3.06 -13.13
N GLY A 159 -5.07 -2.51 -14.01
CA GLY A 159 -5.45 -1.52 -15.03
C GLY A 159 -6.11 -2.12 -16.27
N GLY A 160 -6.01 -3.43 -16.47
CA GLY A 160 -6.61 -4.16 -17.59
C GLY A 160 -5.64 -4.44 -18.75
N TYR A 161 -6.12 -5.24 -19.70
CA TYR A 161 -5.35 -5.66 -20.88
C TYR A 161 -4.79 -4.48 -21.68
N GLY A 162 -3.56 -4.63 -22.17
CA GLY A 162 -2.91 -3.65 -23.04
C GLY A 162 -2.49 -2.33 -22.38
N ARG A 163 -2.53 -2.25 -21.04
CA ARG A 163 -2.27 -1.01 -20.29
C ARG A 163 -0.94 -1.00 -19.54
N ALA A 164 0.08 -1.65 -20.06
CA ALA A 164 1.40 -1.66 -19.44
C ALA A 164 2.00 -0.24 -19.36
N ILE A 165 2.66 0.06 -18.24
CA ILE A 165 3.36 1.30 -17.97
C ILE A 165 4.74 0.95 -17.44
N GLU A 166 5.81 1.45 -18.08
CA GLU A 166 7.15 1.30 -17.56
C GLU A 166 7.40 2.31 -16.43
N THR A 167 7.93 1.81 -15.33
CA THR A 167 8.28 2.60 -14.14
C THR A 167 9.64 2.18 -13.62
N TRP A 168 10.31 3.08 -12.94
CA TRP A 168 11.60 2.84 -12.30
C TRP A 168 11.68 3.60 -10.98
N THR A 169 12.54 3.16 -10.08
CA THR A 169 12.69 3.74 -8.75
C THR A 169 14.16 3.99 -8.44
N PRO A 170 14.56 5.24 -8.12
CA PRO A 170 15.91 5.52 -7.66
C PRO A 170 16.26 4.71 -6.41
N ALA A 171 17.52 4.32 -6.28
CA ALA A 171 18.01 3.50 -5.18
C ALA A 171 17.69 4.06 -3.78
N GLU A 172 17.73 5.41 -3.62
CA GLU A 172 17.42 6.11 -2.37
C GLU A 172 15.93 6.12 -2.01
N ASP A 173 15.06 5.79 -2.94
CA ASP A 173 13.61 5.79 -2.74
C ASP A 173 13.05 4.39 -2.48
N ILE A 174 13.89 3.36 -2.59
CA ILE A 174 13.50 1.97 -2.34
C ILE A 174 13.48 1.71 -0.83
N VAL A 175 12.35 1.18 -0.34
CA VAL A 175 12.16 0.80 1.07
C VAL A 175 11.73 -0.64 1.18
N VAL A 176 12.14 -1.30 2.25
CA VAL A 176 11.81 -2.70 2.53
C VAL A 176 11.07 -2.81 3.85
N PHE A 177 9.93 -3.48 3.83
CA PHE A 177 9.18 -3.88 5.03
C PHE A 177 9.36 -5.36 5.26
N ILE A 178 9.80 -5.76 6.44
CA ILE A 178 10.06 -7.15 6.78
C ILE A 178 9.56 -7.48 8.17
N ASN A 179 9.17 -8.74 8.37
CA ASN A 179 8.79 -9.21 9.71
C ASN A 179 9.99 -9.14 10.66
N THR A 180 9.80 -8.61 11.88
CA THR A 180 10.86 -8.43 12.88
C THR A 180 11.58 -9.76 13.20
N LYS A 181 10.85 -10.87 13.27
CA LYS A 181 11.46 -12.18 13.50
C LYS A 181 12.37 -12.59 12.37
N MET A 182 11.94 -12.38 11.12
CA MET A 182 12.75 -12.64 9.95
C MET A 182 13.96 -11.70 9.91
N ALA A 183 13.76 -10.41 10.20
CA ALA A 183 14.83 -9.43 10.25
C ALA A 183 15.88 -9.75 11.33
N SER A 184 15.51 -10.37 12.44
CA SER A 184 16.46 -10.78 13.48
C SER A 184 17.41 -11.90 13.05
N TRP A 185 16.97 -12.74 12.12
CA TRP A 185 17.81 -13.79 11.51
C TRP A 185 18.69 -13.24 10.38
N LEU A 186 18.18 -12.23 9.66
CA LEU A 186 18.96 -11.51 8.66
C LEU A 186 19.77 -10.41 9.36
N SER A 187 21.09 -10.61 9.52
CA SER A 187 21.91 -9.56 10.10
C SER A 187 21.91 -8.32 9.19
N VAL A 188 21.96 -7.13 9.80
CA VAL A 188 22.04 -5.86 9.07
C VAL A 188 23.20 -5.86 8.08
N LYS A 189 24.32 -6.48 8.44
CA LYS A 189 25.51 -6.63 7.59
C LYS A 189 25.23 -7.46 6.32
N VAL A 190 24.46 -8.55 6.43
CA VAL A 190 24.07 -9.37 5.27
C VAL A 190 23.17 -8.60 4.34
N LEU A 191 22.18 -7.88 4.87
CA LEU A 191 21.31 -7.02 4.09
C LEU A 191 22.08 -5.86 3.45
N ALA A 192 22.97 -5.18 4.19
CA ALA A 192 23.78 -4.10 3.66
C ALA A 192 24.64 -4.54 2.46
N ASN A 193 25.28 -5.70 2.58
CA ASN A 193 26.07 -6.29 1.49
C ASN A 193 25.17 -6.69 0.29
N ALA A 194 23.98 -7.21 0.55
CA ALA A 194 23.04 -7.57 -0.50
C ALA A 194 22.62 -6.37 -1.35
N PHE A 195 22.42 -5.22 -0.72
CA PHE A 195 22.03 -3.99 -1.40
C PHE A 195 23.21 -3.12 -1.84
N ASN A 196 24.44 -3.51 -1.53
CA ASN A 196 25.65 -2.75 -1.84
C ASN A 196 25.62 -1.30 -1.33
N ILE A 197 25.10 -1.11 -0.13
CA ILE A 197 25.00 0.18 0.56
C ILE A 197 25.59 0.08 1.97
N SER A 198 25.91 1.24 2.58
CA SER A 198 26.39 1.27 3.96
C SER A 198 25.32 0.80 4.95
N GLU A 199 25.74 0.16 6.05
CA GLU A 199 24.82 -0.30 7.11
C GLU A 199 23.93 0.84 7.64
N ALA A 200 24.49 2.03 7.84
CA ALA A 200 23.74 3.20 8.30
C ALA A 200 22.64 3.63 7.31
N SER A 201 22.97 3.59 6.00
CA SER A 201 21.99 3.91 4.95
C SER A 201 20.88 2.86 4.85
N LEU A 202 21.21 1.59 5.06
CA LEU A 202 20.24 0.50 5.04
C LEU A 202 19.29 0.59 6.24
N MET A 203 19.78 0.90 7.44
CA MET A 203 18.93 1.03 8.64
C MET A 203 17.83 2.06 8.46
N GLY A 204 18.05 3.11 7.67
CA GLY A 204 17.02 4.10 7.33
C GLY A 204 16.01 3.64 6.26
N ARG A 205 16.24 2.50 5.60
CA ARG A 205 15.41 2.01 4.49
C ARG A 205 14.68 0.70 4.79
N VAL A 206 15.06 0.01 5.86
CA VAL A 206 14.41 -1.23 6.29
C VAL A 206 13.51 -0.96 7.48
N TYR A 207 12.22 -1.18 7.27
CA TYR A 207 11.20 -1.07 8.31
C TYR A 207 10.81 -2.45 8.80
N THR A 208 10.93 -2.67 10.09
CA THR A 208 10.53 -3.93 10.71
C THR A 208 9.14 -3.83 11.32
N THR A 209 8.32 -4.86 11.14
CA THR A 209 7.02 -4.98 11.80
C THR A 209 6.92 -6.31 12.54
N LYS A 210 6.32 -6.30 13.73
CA LYS A 210 6.13 -7.51 14.55
C LYS A 210 5.31 -8.57 13.80
N SER A 211 4.28 -8.14 13.08
CA SER A 211 3.49 -8.98 12.17
C SER A 211 2.76 -8.09 11.17
N PHE A 212 2.35 -8.67 10.05
CA PHE A 212 1.45 -8.03 9.10
C PHE A 212 -0.02 -8.30 9.44
N ASP A 213 -0.31 -8.96 10.55
CA ASP A 213 -1.67 -9.13 11.06
C ASP A 213 -2.33 -7.78 11.34
N VAL A 214 -3.62 -7.71 11.09
CA VAL A 214 -4.43 -6.54 11.41
C VAL A 214 -5.49 -6.95 12.41
N TYR A 215 -5.65 -6.09 13.42
CA TYR A 215 -6.62 -6.26 14.49
C TYR A 215 -7.59 -5.08 14.46
N ASP A 216 -8.83 -5.32 14.83
CA ASP A 216 -9.83 -4.27 15.06
C ASP A 216 -9.59 -3.52 16.38
N GLY A 217 -10.49 -2.58 16.70
CA GLY A 217 -10.43 -1.80 17.95
C GLY A 217 -10.57 -2.65 19.21
N ASP A 218 -11.23 -3.79 19.11
CA ASP A 218 -11.48 -4.74 20.22
C ASP A 218 -10.38 -5.79 20.35
N GLY A 219 -9.35 -5.74 19.49
CA GLY A 219 -8.24 -6.68 19.49
C GLY A 219 -8.51 -8.01 18.78
N THR A 220 -9.63 -8.13 18.07
CA THR A 220 -9.93 -9.29 17.23
C THR A 220 -9.10 -9.24 15.94
N LYS A 221 -8.46 -10.36 15.58
CA LYS A 221 -7.70 -10.44 14.32
C LYS A 221 -8.66 -10.46 13.13
N ILE A 222 -8.66 -9.38 12.34
CA ILE A 222 -9.48 -9.23 11.14
C ILE A 222 -8.74 -9.64 9.86
N PHE A 223 -7.41 -9.74 9.90
CA PHE A 223 -6.58 -10.19 8.79
C PHE A 223 -5.37 -10.98 9.28
N ASP A 224 -5.13 -12.14 8.67
CA ASP A 224 -3.96 -12.97 8.93
C ASP A 224 -2.84 -12.65 7.92
N GLY A 225 -1.84 -11.90 8.37
CA GLY A 225 -0.66 -11.52 7.59
C GLY A 225 0.49 -12.51 7.67
N SER A 226 0.28 -13.71 8.23
CA SER A 226 1.34 -14.72 8.42
C SER A 226 1.99 -15.20 7.10
N LYS A 227 1.31 -15.01 5.97
CA LYS A 227 1.83 -15.35 4.65
C LYS A 227 2.72 -14.27 4.04
N ILE A 228 2.75 -13.06 4.58
CA ILE A 228 3.58 -11.97 4.09
C ILE A 228 4.96 -12.08 4.73
N VAL A 229 5.98 -12.32 3.91
CA VAL A 229 7.38 -12.45 4.34
C VAL A 229 8.07 -11.08 4.34
N ALA A 230 8.05 -10.41 3.19
CA ALA A 230 8.62 -9.08 3.01
C ALA A 230 7.92 -8.33 1.87
N GLN A 231 7.98 -7.01 1.92
CA GLN A 231 7.59 -6.13 0.81
C GLN A 231 8.75 -5.18 0.51
N ILE A 232 9.13 -5.09 -0.76
CA ILE A 232 10.02 -4.05 -1.27
C ILE A 232 9.19 -3.10 -2.13
N CYS A 233 9.34 -1.80 -1.95
CA CYS A 233 8.56 -0.83 -2.70
C CYS A 233 9.27 0.52 -2.79
N ASP A 234 8.80 1.33 -3.73
CA ASP A 234 9.09 2.76 -3.79
C ASP A 234 8.40 3.47 -2.61
N LYS A 235 9.08 4.40 -1.91
CA LYS A 235 8.46 5.19 -0.84
C LYS A 235 7.20 5.93 -1.29
N ARG A 236 7.10 6.27 -2.59
CA ARG A 236 5.93 6.92 -3.21
C ARG A 236 4.73 5.99 -3.37
N TRP A 237 4.91 4.68 -3.12
CA TRP A 237 3.82 3.74 -3.11
C TRP A 237 2.79 4.08 -2.03
N PHE A 238 3.23 4.56 -0.88
CA PHE A 238 2.34 5.03 0.17
C PHE A 238 1.80 6.43 -0.14
N LYS A 239 0.52 6.55 -0.39
CA LYS A 239 -0.20 7.82 -0.64
C LYS A 239 -0.96 8.23 0.63
N ILE A 240 -0.21 8.62 1.65
CA ILE A 240 -0.77 9.09 2.92
C ILE A 240 -0.78 10.61 2.90
N ARG A 241 -1.97 11.21 3.02
CA ARG A 241 -2.15 12.67 3.01
C ARG A 241 -3.05 13.09 4.15
N THR A 242 -2.65 14.13 4.87
CA THR A 242 -3.52 14.80 5.84
C THR A 242 -4.30 15.89 5.09
N LYS A 243 -5.63 15.79 5.15
CA LYS A 243 -6.51 16.84 4.63
C LYS A 243 -6.64 17.95 5.64
N ASP A 244 -6.94 17.59 6.89
CA ASP A 244 -7.15 18.54 7.97
C ASP A 244 -6.78 17.91 9.31
N MET A 245 -6.38 18.77 10.25
CA MET A 245 -6.04 18.38 11.62
C MET A 245 -6.29 19.60 12.52
N PHE A 246 -7.31 19.51 13.34
CA PHE A 246 -7.72 20.61 14.21
C PHE A 246 -8.18 20.11 15.57
N MET A 247 -8.13 21.00 16.57
CA MET A 247 -8.54 20.70 17.93
C MET A 247 -9.75 21.54 18.29
N ASP A 248 -10.80 20.87 18.78
CA ASP A 248 -11.97 21.50 19.35
C ASP A 248 -12.01 21.29 20.86
N GLU A 249 -12.48 22.27 21.57
CA GLU A 249 -12.70 22.15 23.01
C GLU A 249 -14.01 22.78 23.44
N PHE A 250 -14.64 22.20 24.46
CA PHE A 250 -15.80 22.79 25.09
C PHE A 250 -15.91 22.37 26.56
N TYR A 251 -16.53 23.27 27.35
CA TYR A 251 -16.82 23.01 28.75
C TYR A 251 -18.17 22.27 28.91
N ASN A 252 -18.13 21.12 29.56
CA ASN A 252 -19.34 20.37 29.92
C ASN A 252 -19.73 20.69 31.37
N ALA A 253 -20.80 21.47 31.55
CA ALA A 253 -21.28 21.89 32.85
C ALA A 253 -21.84 20.73 33.71
N ASN A 254 -22.37 19.68 33.10
CA ASN A 254 -22.95 18.56 33.83
C ASN A 254 -21.95 17.81 34.69
N ASN A 255 -20.77 17.56 34.14
CA ASN A 255 -19.69 16.85 34.84
C ASN A 255 -18.53 17.76 35.25
N ARG A 256 -18.68 19.07 35.05
CA ARG A 256 -17.66 20.10 35.36
C ARG A 256 -16.27 19.77 34.79
N SER A 257 -16.24 19.40 33.49
CA SER A 257 -15.03 19.04 32.77
C SER A 257 -14.87 19.83 31.48
N TRP A 258 -13.62 20.00 31.04
CA TRP A 258 -13.28 20.40 29.69
C TRP A 258 -13.10 19.15 28.84
N GLN A 259 -13.71 19.14 27.67
CA GLN A 259 -13.54 18.08 26.69
C GLN A 259 -12.75 18.65 25.53
N GLN A 260 -11.67 17.96 25.17
CA GLN A 260 -10.82 18.29 24.04
C GLN A 260 -10.93 17.16 23.02
N TYR A 261 -11.02 17.52 21.75
CA TYR A 261 -11.12 16.61 20.63
C TYR A 261 -10.07 16.97 19.59
N LEU A 262 -9.14 16.07 19.34
CA LEU A 262 -8.27 16.18 18.19
C LEU A 262 -8.95 15.49 17.01
N ASN A 263 -9.37 16.25 16.01
CA ASN A 263 -9.97 15.76 14.78
C ASN A 263 -8.89 15.64 13.70
N VAL A 264 -8.82 14.48 13.05
CA VAL A 264 -7.79 14.17 12.05
C VAL A 264 -8.43 13.53 10.84
N ILE A 265 -8.40 14.24 9.72
CA ILE A 265 -8.94 13.78 8.44
C ILE A 265 -7.77 13.45 7.51
N LYS A 266 -7.65 12.17 7.12
CA LYS A 266 -6.55 11.67 6.29
C LYS A 266 -7.04 10.78 5.14
N ALA A 267 -6.22 10.72 4.11
CA ALA A 267 -6.33 9.75 3.03
C ALA A 267 -5.20 8.72 3.18
N PHE A 268 -5.55 7.45 3.27
CA PHE A 268 -4.63 6.32 3.29
C PHE A 268 -4.86 5.48 2.05
N ASN A 269 -4.00 5.64 1.06
CA ASN A 269 -4.07 4.91 -0.19
C ASN A 269 -2.68 4.39 -0.57
N TYR A 270 -2.62 3.52 -1.56
CA TYR A 270 -1.37 3.10 -2.19
C TYR A 270 -1.44 3.34 -3.69
N SER A 271 -0.30 3.63 -4.31
CA SER A 271 -0.21 3.89 -5.74
C SER A 271 -0.14 2.61 -6.54
N LEU A 272 -0.87 2.55 -7.63
CA LEU A 272 -0.78 1.49 -8.62
C LEU A 272 0.37 1.70 -9.61
N PHE A 273 0.89 2.93 -9.69
CA PHE A 273 1.97 3.32 -10.61
C PHE A 273 3.37 3.16 -10.02
N ALA A 274 3.50 3.16 -8.70
CA ALA A 274 4.79 3.03 -8.04
C ALA A 274 5.21 1.55 -8.00
N ASN A 275 6.52 1.31 -8.17
CA ASN A 275 7.06 -0.03 -8.06
C ASN A 275 6.85 -0.60 -6.66
N ALA A 276 6.31 -1.80 -6.60
CA ALA A 276 6.12 -2.53 -5.35
C ALA A 276 6.02 -4.03 -5.63
N TYR A 277 6.68 -4.81 -4.79
CA TYR A 277 6.71 -6.26 -4.91
C TYR A 277 6.68 -6.92 -3.54
N MET A 278 5.96 -8.02 -3.43
CA MET A 278 5.79 -8.71 -2.16
C MET A 278 6.24 -10.16 -2.27
N LEU A 279 7.06 -10.58 -1.32
CA LEU A 279 7.43 -11.97 -1.11
C LEU A 279 6.46 -12.60 -0.13
N VAL A 280 5.78 -13.67 -0.56
CA VAL A 280 4.70 -14.29 0.20
C VAL A 280 4.86 -15.81 0.29
N GLY A 281 4.34 -16.41 1.35
CA GLY A 281 4.29 -17.87 1.47
C GLY A 281 3.15 -18.50 0.63
N ALA A 282 2.16 -17.71 0.25
CA ALA A 282 1.08 -18.12 -0.66
C ALA A 282 0.41 -16.89 -1.26
N ILE A 283 0.05 -16.96 -2.54
CA ILE A 283 -0.73 -15.90 -3.21
C ILE A 283 -2.19 -16.00 -2.76
N PRO A 284 -2.86 -14.87 -2.46
CA PRO A 284 -4.26 -14.87 -2.05
C PRO A 284 -5.18 -15.29 -3.21
N THR A 285 -6.27 -15.95 -2.89
CA THR A 285 -7.30 -16.28 -3.88
C THR A 285 -8.23 -15.08 -4.08
N VAL A 286 -8.33 -14.61 -5.31
CA VAL A 286 -9.28 -13.59 -5.75
C VAL A 286 -10.18 -14.22 -6.82
N ASN A 287 -11.46 -14.36 -6.48
CA ASN A 287 -12.42 -15.04 -7.35
C ASN A 287 -12.83 -14.16 -8.53
N ILE A 288 -13.06 -14.79 -9.68
CA ILE A 288 -13.61 -14.15 -10.87
C ILE A 288 -15.11 -13.93 -10.64
N THR A 289 -15.58 -12.72 -10.93
CA THR A 289 -17.01 -12.39 -10.96
C THR A 289 -17.59 -12.43 -12.37
N SER A 290 -16.78 -12.09 -13.37
CA SER A 290 -17.13 -12.24 -14.78
C SER A 290 -15.87 -12.41 -15.63
N ALA A 291 -16.02 -13.00 -16.80
CA ALA A 291 -14.97 -13.17 -17.80
C ALA A 291 -15.54 -12.89 -19.20
N SER A 292 -14.76 -12.22 -20.04
CA SER A 292 -15.12 -11.94 -21.43
C SER A 292 -13.87 -11.93 -22.30
N PHE A 293 -14.03 -12.13 -23.58
CA PHE A 293 -12.96 -11.91 -24.54
C PHE A 293 -12.95 -10.45 -25.01
N VAL A 294 -11.77 -9.92 -25.30
CA VAL A 294 -11.59 -8.60 -25.91
C VAL A 294 -12.18 -8.61 -27.32
N GLU A 295 -11.97 -9.71 -28.02
CA GLU A 295 -12.46 -9.97 -29.36
C GLU A 295 -13.94 -10.42 -29.31
N THR A 296 -14.86 -9.54 -29.67
CA THR A 296 -16.31 -9.79 -29.56
C THR A 296 -16.90 -10.57 -30.71
N SER A 297 -16.25 -10.56 -31.86
CA SER A 297 -16.75 -11.27 -33.07
C SER A 297 -15.58 -11.62 -33.99
N PRO A 298 -14.65 -12.47 -33.54
CA PRO A 298 -13.51 -12.84 -34.38
C PRO A 298 -13.99 -13.69 -35.58
N THR A 299 -13.53 -13.33 -36.78
CA THR A 299 -13.73 -14.14 -37.98
C THR A 299 -12.40 -14.80 -38.32
N VAL A 300 -12.41 -16.13 -38.38
CA VAL A 300 -11.24 -16.94 -38.73
C VAL A 300 -11.47 -17.52 -40.12
N VAL A 301 -10.49 -17.42 -40.98
CA VAL A 301 -10.48 -18.08 -42.27
C VAL A 301 -9.98 -19.51 -42.04
N ASP A 302 -10.41 -20.43 -42.85
CA ASP A 302 -10.03 -21.86 -42.74
C ASP A 302 -8.51 -22.05 -42.65
N GLU A 303 -8.04 -22.87 -41.69
CA GLU A 303 -6.63 -23.11 -41.37
C GLU A 303 -5.86 -21.92 -40.73
N GLU A 304 -6.51 -20.78 -40.35
CA GLU A 304 -5.86 -19.73 -39.61
C GLU A 304 -6.07 -19.85 -38.09
N GLU A 305 -5.02 -19.51 -37.31
CA GLU A 305 -5.10 -19.42 -35.87
C GLU A 305 -5.42 -17.99 -35.44
N ILE A 306 -6.32 -17.85 -34.48
CA ILE A 306 -6.61 -16.55 -33.84
C ILE A 306 -6.28 -16.62 -32.36
N THR A 307 -5.62 -15.60 -31.88
CA THR A 307 -5.35 -15.42 -30.46
C THR A 307 -6.49 -14.64 -29.82
N LEU A 308 -7.19 -15.24 -28.87
CA LEU A 308 -8.22 -14.59 -28.07
C LEU A 308 -7.64 -14.10 -26.73
N HIS A 309 -7.92 -12.86 -26.39
CA HIS A 309 -7.47 -12.27 -25.13
C HIS A 309 -8.59 -12.27 -24.10
N LEU A 310 -8.39 -13.04 -23.03
CA LEU A 310 -9.34 -13.13 -21.92
C LEU A 310 -9.19 -11.94 -20.98
N VAL A 311 -10.30 -11.32 -20.65
CA VAL A 311 -10.40 -10.31 -19.58
C VAL A 311 -11.31 -10.82 -18.49
N THR A 312 -10.83 -10.77 -17.26
CA THR A 312 -11.57 -11.17 -16.05
C THR A 312 -11.93 -9.95 -15.22
N VAL A 313 -13.02 -10.05 -14.47
CA VAL A 313 -13.38 -9.04 -13.47
C VAL A 313 -13.45 -9.74 -12.10
N PRO A 314 -12.69 -9.27 -11.12
CA PRO A 314 -11.64 -8.25 -11.25
C PRO A 314 -10.46 -8.74 -12.12
N PHE A 315 -9.74 -7.81 -12.76
CA PHE A 315 -8.64 -8.16 -13.67
C PHE A 315 -7.47 -8.88 -12.96
N ASN A 316 -7.30 -8.64 -11.68
CA ASN A 316 -6.31 -9.27 -10.81
C ASN A 316 -6.80 -10.59 -10.17
N ALA A 317 -7.83 -11.21 -10.73
CA ALA A 317 -8.33 -12.52 -10.25
C ALA A 317 -7.25 -13.61 -10.39
N THR A 318 -7.27 -14.56 -9.46
CA THR A 318 -6.33 -15.70 -9.40
C THR A 318 -7.01 -17.05 -9.66
N SER A 319 -8.35 -17.06 -9.78
CA SER A 319 -9.12 -18.27 -10.10
C SER A 319 -8.84 -18.72 -11.52
N THR A 320 -8.86 -20.05 -11.74
CA THR A 320 -8.69 -20.65 -13.06
C THR A 320 -9.95 -20.50 -13.91
N VAL A 321 -9.80 -20.20 -15.19
CA VAL A 321 -10.89 -20.22 -16.18
C VAL A 321 -10.72 -21.45 -17.05
N THR A 322 -11.77 -22.24 -17.19
CA THR A 322 -11.81 -23.38 -18.11
C THR A 322 -12.67 -23.02 -19.32
N PHE A 323 -12.18 -23.37 -20.51
CA PHE A 323 -12.87 -23.14 -21.75
C PHE A 323 -13.41 -24.46 -22.28
N THR A 324 -14.61 -24.42 -22.80
CA THR A 324 -15.21 -25.54 -23.54
C THR A 324 -15.65 -25.04 -24.91
N SER A 325 -15.26 -25.76 -25.97
CA SER A 325 -15.79 -25.51 -27.32
C SER A 325 -17.16 -26.16 -27.47
N SER A 326 -18.12 -25.43 -28.02
CA SER A 326 -19.41 -25.97 -28.40
C SER A 326 -19.40 -26.62 -29.78
N ALA A 327 -18.34 -26.40 -30.57
CA ALA A 327 -18.16 -27.01 -31.86
C ALA A 327 -17.39 -28.33 -31.70
N THR A 328 -18.00 -29.42 -32.04
CA THR A 328 -17.31 -30.70 -32.31
C THR A 328 -16.80 -30.60 -33.73
N GLY A 329 -15.47 -30.39 -33.86
CA GLY A 329 -14.80 -30.46 -35.17
C GLY A 329 -14.84 -31.82 -35.77
#